data_378a157b308af55dd88a106c141a31fa
#
_entry.id   378a157b308af55dd88a106c141a31fa
#
_cell.length_a   1.000
_cell.length_b   1.000
_cell.length_c   1.000
_cell.angle_alpha   90.00
_cell.angle_beta   90.00
_cell.angle_gamma   90.00
#
_symmetry.space_group_name_H-M   'P 1'
#
loop_
_entity.id
_entity.type
_entity.pdbx_description
1 polymer ?
#
loop_
_entity_poly.entity_id
_entity_poly.type
_entity_poly.pdbx_seq_one_letter_code
_entity_poly.pdbx_strand_id
1 'polypeptide(L)'
;LPLKRCGAVIVAAGSASRMGGIDKVMAPLGGTPMVARTAAAFQNCDAIAEIVIVTRPDLIRPISALCAGMDKVRAVMAGGSSRQESVWLGLNALSEDIQLAAIHDGARPLVSNLVIDRMVRAANSYGAAAPAVPVKDTIKVVKGGLVEKTPDRATLQAVQTPQVFD
;
A
#
# COMPACT_ATOMS: atom_id res chain seq x y z
N LEU A 1 5.95 21.68 12.64
CA LEU A 1 6.00 21.87 11.18
C LEU A 1 4.60 21.65 10.62
N PRO A 2 4.16 22.46 9.65
CA PRO A 2 2.90 22.18 8.95
C PRO A 2 2.95 20.80 8.30
N LEU A 3 1.81 20.14 8.21
CA LEU A 3 1.72 18.82 7.60
C LEU A 3 1.88 18.98 6.07
N LYS A 4 2.86 18.29 5.50
CA LYS A 4 3.08 18.20 4.07
C LYS A 4 1.90 17.48 3.39
N ARG A 5 1.56 17.87 2.17
CA ARG A 5 0.53 17.16 1.40
C ARG A 5 0.98 15.74 1.06
N CYS A 6 0.15 14.77 1.40
CA CYS A 6 0.43 13.36 1.17
C CYS A 6 -0.49 12.78 0.11
N GLY A 7 0.09 12.17 -0.92
CA GLY A 7 -0.62 11.34 -1.90
C GLY A 7 -0.44 9.86 -1.57
N ALA A 8 -1.45 9.04 -1.88
CA ALA A 8 -1.37 7.60 -1.72
C ALA A 8 -1.23 6.89 -3.06
N VAL A 9 -0.33 5.91 -3.14
CA VAL A 9 -0.21 4.96 -4.25
C VAL A 9 -0.65 3.60 -3.77
N ILE A 10 -1.82 3.14 -4.21
CA ILE A 10 -2.37 1.81 -3.88
C ILE A 10 -1.94 0.83 -4.96
N VAL A 11 -1.09 -0.13 -4.61
CA VAL A 11 -0.53 -1.12 -5.54
C VAL A 11 -1.43 -2.35 -5.59
N ALA A 12 -2.07 -2.57 -6.72
CA ALA A 12 -3.04 -3.64 -6.98
C ALA A 12 -2.73 -4.42 -8.29
N ALA A 13 -1.48 -4.30 -8.81
CA ALA A 13 -1.05 -4.89 -10.08
C ALA A 13 -0.51 -6.32 -9.96
N GLY A 14 -0.44 -6.89 -8.75
CA GLY A 14 0.07 -8.25 -8.53
C GLY A 14 -0.74 -9.32 -9.24
N SER A 15 -0.05 -10.35 -9.80
CA SER A 15 -0.69 -11.49 -10.44
C SER A 15 -1.38 -12.41 -9.41
N ALA A 16 -2.53 -12.99 -9.79
CA ALA A 16 -3.32 -13.91 -8.97
C ALA A 16 -2.69 -15.31 -8.78
N SER A 17 -1.44 -15.52 -9.18
CA SER A 17 -0.78 -16.83 -9.29
C SER A 17 -0.71 -17.64 -7.99
N ARG A 18 -0.79 -16.99 -6.82
CA ARG A 18 -0.65 -17.65 -5.50
C ARG A 18 -1.95 -18.13 -4.88
N MET A 19 -3.12 -17.82 -5.46
CA MET A 19 -4.45 -18.10 -4.89
C MET A 19 -5.33 -18.94 -5.82
N GLY A 20 -4.74 -19.83 -6.64
CA GLY A 20 -5.54 -20.70 -7.51
C GLY A 20 -6.42 -19.98 -8.53
N GLY A 21 -5.99 -18.83 -9.04
CA GLY A 21 -6.74 -18.04 -10.03
C GLY A 21 -7.71 -17.02 -9.44
N ILE A 22 -7.88 -16.96 -8.11
CA ILE A 22 -8.70 -15.92 -7.47
C ILE A 22 -7.92 -14.62 -7.44
N ASP A 23 -8.49 -13.58 -8.04
CA ASP A 23 -7.92 -12.24 -7.97
C ASP A 23 -8.11 -11.64 -6.58
N LYS A 24 -7.01 -11.61 -5.82
CA LYS A 24 -7.04 -11.21 -4.42
C LYS A 24 -7.57 -9.79 -4.23
N VAL A 25 -7.23 -8.85 -5.13
CA VAL A 25 -7.65 -7.44 -4.98
C VAL A 25 -9.14 -7.25 -5.29
N MET A 26 -9.71 -8.15 -6.12
CA MET A 26 -11.13 -8.16 -6.45
C MET A 26 -11.96 -9.09 -5.57
N ALA A 27 -11.32 -9.92 -4.75
CA ALA A 27 -12.03 -10.81 -3.83
C ALA A 27 -12.91 -10.01 -2.85
N PRO A 28 -14.18 -10.39 -2.64
CA PRO A 28 -15.08 -9.65 -1.78
C PRO A 28 -14.75 -9.91 -0.29
N LEU A 29 -14.75 -8.86 0.48
CA LEU A 29 -14.71 -8.87 1.93
C LEU A 29 -15.97 -8.16 2.45
N GLY A 30 -16.92 -8.93 3.01
CA GLY A 30 -18.23 -8.39 3.40
C GLY A 30 -18.97 -7.72 2.23
N GLY A 31 -18.99 -8.38 1.06
CA GLY A 31 -19.70 -7.92 -0.13
C GLY A 31 -19.01 -6.83 -0.96
N THR A 32 -17.87 -6.29 -0.50
CA THR A 32 -17.12 -5.23 -1.21
C THR A 32 -15.74 -5.75 -1.60
N PRO A 33 -15.24 -5.56 -2.83
CA PRO A 33 -13.90 -5.93 -3.25
C PRO A 33 -12.81 -5.32 -2.34
N MET A 34 -11.75 -6.08 -2.06
CA MET A 34 -10.68 -5.65 -1.16
C MET A 34 -10.07 -4.31 -1.57
N VAL A 35 -9.81 -4.11 -2.87
CA VAL A 35 -9.22 -2.85 -3.38
C VAL A 35 -10.13 -1.65 -3.11
N ALA A 36 -11.44 -1.81 -3.23
CA ALA A 36 -12.39 -0.73 -2.95
C ALA A 36 -12.44 -0.39 -1.46
N ARG A 37 -12.38 -1.39 -0.56
CA ARG A 37 -12.25 -1.15 0.88
C ARG A 37 -10.94 -0.46 1.23
N THR A 38 -9.85 -0.88 0.61
CA THR A 38 -8.54 -0.22 0.77
C THR A 38 -8.61 1.23 0.34
N ALA A 39 -9.14 1.50 -0.87
CA ALA A 39 -9.29 2.87 -1.38
C ALA A 39 -10.19 3.72 -0.46
N ALA A 40 -11.28 3.16 0.07
CA ALA A 40 -12.18 3.85 1.00
C ALA A 40 -11.49 4.22 2.32
N ALA A 41 -10.58 3.41 2.84
CA ALA A 41 -9.81 3.76 4.03
C ALA A 41 -8.93 5.00 3.81
N PHE A 42 -8.29 5.12 2.65
CA PHE A 42 -7.49 6.30 2.28
C PHE A 42 -8.37 7.50 1.91
N GLN A 43 -9.49 7.28 1.23
CA GLN A 43 -10.50 8.31 0.93
C GLN A 43 -10.99 9.01 2.21
N ASN A 44 -11.22 8.25 3.28
CA ASN A 44 -11.76 8.73 4.54
C ASN A 44 -10.67 9.24 5.52
N CYS A 45 -9.42 9.31 5.11
CA CYS A 45 -8.33 9.81 5.95
C CYS A 45 -7.97 11.26 5.55
N ASP A 46 -8.13 12.21 6.48
CA ASP A 46 -7.87 13.63 6.23
C ASP A 46 -6.39 13.92 5.91
N ALA A 47 -5.47 13.08 6.38
CA ALA A 47 -4.05 13.21 6.08
C ALA A 47 -3.68 12.87 4.62
N ILE A 48 -4.62 12.30 3.84
CA ILE A 48 -4.42 11.94 2.43
C ILE A 48 -5.13 12.96 1.54
N ALA A 49 -4.39 13.58 0.64
CA ALA A 49 -4.88 14.59 -0.28
C ALA A 49 -5.42 13.99 -1.59
N GLU A 50 -4.73 12.98 -2.13
CA GLU A 50 -5.14 12.30 -3.36
C GLU A 50 -4.68 10.83 -3.39
N ILE A 51 -5.28 10.03 -4.26
CA ILE A 51 -5.05 8.60 -4.39
C ILE A 51 -4.81 8.25 -5.86
N VAL A 52 -3.76 7.49 -6.14
CA VAL A 52 -3.53 6.81 -7.41
C VAL A 52 -3.58 5.31 -7.17
N ILE A 53 -4.39 4.59 -7.95
CA ILE A 53 -4.47 3.12 -7.88
C ILE A 53 -3.77 2.55 -9.10
N VAL A 54 -2.77 1.70 -8.85
CA VAL A 54 -2.00 1.04 -9.91
C VAL A 54 -2.39 -0.42 -9.97
N THR A 55 -2.91 -0.86 -11.12
CA THR A 55 -3.49 -2.20 -11.28
C THR A 55 -3.12 -2.83 -12.64
N ARG A 56 -3.60 -4.03 -12.89
CA ARG A 56 -3.49 -4.65 -14.23
C ARG A 56 -4.43 -3.95 -15.22
N PRO A 57 -4.10 -3.96 -16.53
CA PRO A 57 -4.92 -3.30 -17.56
C PRO A 57 -6.38 -3.76 -17.58
N ASP A 58 -6.64 -5.06 -17.36
CA ASP A 58 -7.97 -5.67 -17.34
C ASP A 58 -8.85 -5.20 -16.17
N LEU A 59 -8.24 -4.71 -15.09
CA LEU A 59 -8.91 -4.25 -13.89
C LEU A 59 -9.11 -2.73 -13.80
N ILE A 60 -8.56 -1.95 -14.72
CA ILE A 60 -8.69 -0.48 -14.68
C ILE A 60 -10.16 -0.07 -14.68
N ARG A 61 -10.96 -0.55 -15.64
CA ARG A 61 -12.38 -0.21 -15.73
C ARG A 61 -13.19 -0.69 -14.51
N PRO A 62 -13.09 -1.95 -14.07
CA PRO A 62 -13.80 -2.41 -12.88
C PRO A 62 -13.46 -1.60 -11.61
N ILE A 63 -12.18 -1.32 -11.37
CA ILE A 63 -11.75 -0.57 -10.18
C ILE A 63 -12.16 0.90 -10.28
N SER A 64 -12.06 1.52 -11.46
CA SER A 64 -12.56 2.89 -11.66
C SER A 64 -14.06 3.01 -11.35
N ALA A 65 -14.86 2.03 -11.77
CA ALA A 65 -16.29 2.00 -11.46
C ALA A 65 -16.56 1.86 -9.95
N LEU A 66 -15.78 1.03 -9.25
CA LEU A 66 -15.88 0.86 -7.79
C LEU A 66 -15.52 2.15 -7.01
N CYS A 67 -14.65 2.98 -7.58
CA CYS A 67 -14.16 4.21 -6.95
C CYS A 67 -14.86 5.49 -7.46
N ALA A 68 -15.90 5.38 -8.30
CA ALA A 68 -16.51 6.53 -8.97
C ALA A 68 -17.06 7.63 -8.02
N GLY A 69 -17.37 7.28 -6.75
CA GLY A 69 -17.80 8.23 -5.72
C GLY A 69 -16.68 8.70 -4.78
N MET A 70 -15.41 8.38 -5.08
CA MET A 70 -14.26 8.75 -4.25
C MET A 70 -13.53 9.94 -4.89
N ASP A 71 -13.73 11.12 -4.37
CA ASP A 71 -13.22 12.39 -4.93
C ASP A 71 -11.69 12.54 -4.85
N LYS A 72 -11.05 11.83 -3.92
CA LYS A 72 -9.58 11.78 -3.82
C LYS A 72 -8.92 10.82 -4.83
N VAL A 73 -9.69 9.92 -5.46
CA VAL A 73 -9.14 9.00 -6.46
C VAL A 73 -8.91 9.73 -7.76
N ARG A 74 -7.69 10.20 -7.96
CA ARG A 74 -7.23 10.93 -9.13
C ARG A 74 -7.12 10.07 -10.39
N ALA A 75 -6.58 8.85 -10.23
CA ALA A 75 -6.33 7.95 -11.34
C ALA A 75 -6.39 6.48 -10.93
N VAL A 76 -6.88 5.64 -11.85
CA VAL A 76 -6.71 4.19 -11.84
C VAL A 76 -5.97 3.84 -13.14
N MET A 77 -4.76 3.27 -13.03
CA MET A 77 -3.86 3.13 -14.16
C MET A 77 -3.14 1.77 -14.19
N ALA A 78 -2.55 1.44 -15.34
CA ALA A 78 -1.77 0.22 -15.49
C ALA A 78 -0.47 0.29 -14.68
N GLY A 79 -0.12 -0.82 -14.03
CA GLY A 79 1.18 -1.06 -13.42
C GLY A 79 2.21 -1.57 -14.41
N GLY A 80 3.44 -1.72 -13.93
CA GLY A 80 4.55 -2.28 -14.67
C GLY A 80 4.72 -3.79 -14.44
N SER A 81 5.83 -4.32 -14.92
CA SER A 81 6.21 -5.74 -14.84
C SER A 81 6.61 -6.19 -13.44
N SER A 82 6.90 -5.25 -12.55
CA SER A 82 7.28 -5.48 -11.15
C SER A 82 6.50 -4.58 -10.19
N ARG A 83 6.53 -4.94 -8.88
CA ARG A 83 5.99 -4.07 -7.85
C ARG A 83 6.71 -2.72 -7.81
N GLN A 84 8.03 -2.72 -7.96
CA GLN A 84 8.84 -1.50 -7.96
C GLN A 84 8.46 -0.58 -9.12
N GLU A 85 8.32 -1.10 -10.32
CA GLU A 85 7.90 -0.34 -11.49
C GLU A 85 6.47 0.20 -11.34
N SER A 86 5.56 -0.61 -10.80
CA SER A 86 4.19 -0.18 -10.50
C SER A 86 4.15 0.97 -9.50
N VAL A 87 4.97 0.91 -8.44
CA VAL A 87 5.11 2.02 -7.48
C VAL A 87 5.65 3.28 -8.18
N TRP A 88 6.69 3.14 -9.00
CA TRP A 88 7.30 4.27 -9.70
C TRP A 88 6.31 4.95 -10.66
N LEU A 89 5.53 4.17 -11.42
CA LEU A 89 4.46 4.70 -12.28
C LEU A 89 3.40 5.45 -11.47
N GLY A 90 2.99 4.90 -10.33
CA GLY A 90 2.02 5.53 -9.44
C GLY A 90 2.54 6.84 -8.84
N LEU A 91 3.81 6.91 -8.44
CA LEU A 91 4.46 8.12 -7.92
C LEU A 91 4.46 9.24 -8.97
N ASN A 92 4.80 8.92 -10.23
CA ASN A 92 4.80 9.90 -11.32
C ASN A 92 3.39 10.39 -11.72
N ALA A 93 2.33 9.70 -11.30
CA ALA A 93 0.95 10.10 -11.54
C ALA A 93 0.37 10.97 -10.41
N LEU A 94 1.06 11.12 -9.29
CA LEU A 94 0.68 12.06 -8.25
C LEU A 94 0.89 13.52 -8.72
N SER A 95 0.13 14.45 -8.13
CA SER A 95 0.27 15.88 -8.42
C SER A 95 1.63 16.41 -7.97
N GLU A 96 2.15 17.41 -8.66
CA GLU A 96 3.47 18.01 -8.39
C GLU A 96 3.58 18.66 -7.01
N ASP A 97 2.46 19.04 -6.39
CA ASP A 97 2.40 19.64 -5.07
C ASP A 97 2.32 18.60 -3.92
N ILE A 98 2.32 17.31 -4.25
CA ILE A 98 2.47 16.23 -3.26
C ILE A 98 3.93 16.17 -2.80
N GLN A 99 4.10 16.18 -1.49
CA GLN A 99 5.41 16.21 -0.83
C GLN A 99 5.70 14.92 -0.05
N LEU A 100 4.66 14.14 0.28
CA LEU A 100 4.79 12.83 0.90
C LEU A 100 4.05 11.80 0.07
N ALA A 101 4.63 10.62 -0.10
CA ALA A 101 4.00 9.51 -0.79
C ALA A 101 3.77 8.32 0.15
N ALA A 102 2.52 7.89 0.29
CA ALA A 102 2.12 6.71 1.05
C ALA A 102 1.92 5.50 0.10
N ILE A 103 2.81 4.53 0.15
CA ILE A 103 2.74 3.32 -0.67
C ILE A 103 2.00 2.24 0.11
N HIS A 104 0.91 1.72 -0.45
CA HIS A 104 0.09 0.72 0.24
C HIS A 104 -0.34 -0.43 -0.68
N ASP A 105 -0.41 -1.64 -0.12
CA ASP A 105 -0.85 -2.83 -0.86
C ASP A 105 -2.38 -2.85 -0.98
N GLY A 106 -2.92 -2.95 -2.20
CA GLY A 106 -4.36 -2.94 -2.49
C GLY A 106 -5.15 -4.09 -1.85
N ALA A 107 -4.48 -5.18 -1.48
CA ALA A 107 -5.06 -6.31 -0.77
C ALA A 107 -4.89 -6.26 0.76
N ARG A 108 -4.73 -5.06 1.34
CA ARG A 108 -4.71 -4.83 2.80
C ARG A 108 -5.85 -3.90 3.24
N PRO A 109 -7.11 -4.38 3.17
CA PRO A 109 -8.30 -3.53 3.36
C PRO A 109 -8.60 -3.14 4.81
N LEU A 110 -7.88 -3.71 5.80
CA LEU A 110 -8.13 -3.49 7.22
C LEU A 110 -7.22 -2.43 7.84
N VAL A 111 -6.53 -1.63 7.01
CA VAL A 111 -5.76 -0.49 7.50
C VAL A 111 -6.70 0.56 8.09
N SER A 112 -6.41 1.01 9.32
CA SER A 112 -7.22 2.05 9.97
C SER A 112 -6.70 3.44 9.62
N ASN A 113 -7.62 4.45 9.66
CA ASN A 113 -7.26 5.85 9.48
C ASN A 113 -6.21 6.31 10.49
N LEU A 114 -6.25 5.76 11.72
CA LEU A 114 -5.26 6.06 12.76
C LEU A 114 -3.84 5.63 12.34
N VAL A 115 -3.70 4.44 11.71
CA VAL A 115 -2.39 3.98 11.22
C VAL A 115 -1.92 4.84 10.06
N ILE A 116 -2.80 5.17 9.11
CA ILE A 116 -2.45 6.04 7.97
C ILE A 116 -1.97 7.41 8.48
N ASP A 117 -2.77 8.08 9.33
CA ASP A 117 -2.43 9.40 9.88
C ASP A 117 -1.10 9.38 10.65
N ARG A 118 -0.89 8.37 11.50
CA ARG A 118 0.37 8.21 12.24
C ARG A 118 1.59 8.08 11.33
N MET A 119 1.48 7.32 10.25
CA MET A 119 2.59 7.14 9.30
C MET A 119 2.89 8.43 8.54
N VAL A 120 1.85 9.17 8.10
CA VAL A 120 2.02 10.46 7.44
C VAL A 120 2.70 11.46 8.37
N ARG A 121 2.24 11.59 9.62
CA ARG A 121 2.86 12.51 10.61
C ARG A 121 4.29 12.10 10.96
N ALA A 122 4.55 10.81 11.12
CA ALA A 122 5.90 10.33 11.39
C ALA A 122 6.85 10.61 10.22
N ALA A 123 6.41 10.34 8.97
CA ALA A 123 7.20 10.66 7.79
C ALA A 123 7.44 12.17 7.64
N ASN A 124 6.43 13.00 7.95
CA ASN A 124 6.57 14.46 7.96
C ASN A 124 7.67 14.95 8.92
N SER A 125 7.89 14.24 10.02
CA SER A 125 8.88 14.60 11.04
C SER A 125 10.25 13.97 10.82
N TYR A 126 10.30 12.76 10.27
CA TYR A 126 11.52 11.93 10.18
C TYR A 126 11.95 11.60 8.74
N GLY A 127 11.19 12.04 7.73
CA GLY A 127 11.47 11.78 6.32
C GLY A 127 10.91 10.44 5.80
N ALA A 128 10.75 9.44 6.67
CA ALA A 128 10.16 8.16 6.30
C ALA A 128 9.52 7.47 7.51
N ALA A 129 8.47 6.68 7.28
CA ALA A 129 7.82 5.87 8.30
C ALA A 129 7.13 4.63 7.70
N ALA A 130 7.14 3.54 8.46
CA ALA A 130 6.40 2.33 8.13
C ALA A 130 5.84 1.68 9.40
N PRO A 131 4.60 1.14 9.39
CA PRO A 131 4.08 0.38 10.50
C PRO A 131 4.77 -0.97 10.56
N ALA A 132 5.04 -1.46 11.76
CA ALA A 132 5.66 -2.74 11.97
C ALA A 132 5.11 -3.43 13.22
N VAL A 133 5.23 -4.75 13.27
CA VAL A 133 4.89 -5.55 14.43
C VAL A 133 6.08 -6.43 14.84
N PRO A 134 6.27 -6.71 16.14
CA PRO A 134 7.31 -7.63 16.59
C PRO A 134 7.18 -9.00 15.91
N VAL A 135 8.30 -9.59 15.52
CA VAL A 135 8.32 -10.94 14.97
C VAL A 135 8.02 -11.96 16.07
N LYS A 136 7.02 -12.82 15.85
CA LYS A 136 6.60 -13.85 16.82
C LYS A 136 7.37 -15.16 16.64
N ASP A 137 7.66 -15.55 15.40
CA ASP A 137 8.33 -16.80 15.07
C ASP A 137 9.86 -16.70 15.23
N THR A 138 10.50 -17.83 15.40
CA THR A 138 11.98 -17.91 15.37
C THR A 138 12.46 -17.81 13.93
N ILE A 139 13.18 -16.74 13.61
CA ILE A 139 13.74 -16.53 12.27
C ILE A 139 15.09 -17.21 12.14
N LYS A 140 15.31 -17.87 11.01
CA LYS A 140 16.57 -18.49 10.62
C LYS A 140 17.10 -17.81 9.36
N VAL A 141 18.38 -17.47 9.37
CA VAL A 141 19.10 -17.13 8.14
C VAL A 141 19.56 -18.45 7.53
N VAL A 142 19.19 -18.70 6.27
CA VAL A 142 19.46 -19.97 5.57
C VAL A 142 20.34 -19.70 4.35
N LYS A 143 21.39 -20.50 4.19
CA LYS A 143 22.26 -20.49 3.01
C LYS A 143 22.47 -21.92 2.53
N GLY A 144 22.27 -22.16 1.24
CA GLY A 144 22.40 -23.50 0.66
C GLY A 144 21.50 -24.57 1.30
N GLY A 145 20.32 -24.19 1.81
CA GLY A 145 19.39 -25.09 2.51
C GLY A 145 19.74 -25.38 3.97
N LEU A 146 20.85 -24.87 4.48
CA LEU A 146 21.30 -25.06 5.86
C LEU A 146 21.11 -23.77 6.67
N VAL A 147 20.81 -23.92 7.96
CA VAL A 147 20.71 -22.80 8.90
C VAL A 147 22.11 -22.25 9.18
N GLU A 148 22.36 -20.99 8.82
CA GLU A 148 23.60 -20.27 9.07
C GLU A 148 23.60 -19.63 10.46
N LYS A 149 22.52 -18.93 10.81
CA LYS A 149 22.35 -18.28 12.12
C LYS A 149 20.88 -18.06 12.49
N THR A 150 20.66 -17.81 13.77
CA THR A 150 19.37 -17.42 14.32
C THR A 150 19.51 -15.98 14.87
N PRO A 151 18.94 -14.97 14.19
CA PRO A 151 18.93 -13.59 14.71
C PRO A 151 18.16 -13.50 16.02
N ASP A 152 18.53 -12.55 16.88
CA ASP A 152 17.73 -12.24 18.05
C ASP A 152 16.38 -11.64 17.61
N ARG A 153 15.30 -12.38 17.88
CA ARG A 153 13.94 -11.99 17.55
C ARG A 153 13.53 -10.63 18.13
N ALA A 154 14.07 -10.26 19.29
CA ALA A 154 13.77 -8.98 19.93
C ALA A 154 14.21 -7.76 19.07
N THR A 155 15.16 -7.96 18.18
CA THR A 155 15.67 -6.92 17.26
C THR A 155 14.95 -6.87 15.91
N LEU A 156 14.01 -7.80 15.67
CA LEU A 156 13.33 -7.94 14.37
C LEU A 156 11.92 -7.39 14.41
N GLN A 157 11.55 -6.71 13.32
CA GLN A 157 10.20 -6.19 13.10
C GLN A 157 9.68 -6.67 11.73
N ALA A 158 8.44 -7.13 11.69
CA ALA A 158 7.74 -7.44 10.45
C ALA A 158 7.06 -6.15 9.93
N VAL A 159 7.64 -5.57 8.88
CA VAL A 159 7.17 -4.31 8.29
C VAL A 159 5.91 -4.54 7.47
N GLN A 160 4.96 -3.61 7.59
CA GLN A 160 3.69 -3.60 6.86
C GLN A 160 3.57 -2.34 5.98
N THR A 161 2.38 -2.02 5.50
CA THR A 161 2.05 -0.81 4.76
C THR A 161 0.87 -0.09 5.43
N PRO A 162 0.69 1.24 5.26
CA PRO A 162 1.39 2.11 4.29
C PRO A 162 2.84 2.42 4.70
N GLN A 163 3.72 2.46 3.71
CA GLN A 163 5.09 2.99 3.85
C GLN A 163 5.08 4.42 3.30
N VAL A 164 5.43 5.39 4.12
CA VAL A 164 5.37 6.81 3.75
C VAL A 164 6.76 7.39 3.68
N PHE A 165 7.01 8.16 2.62
CA PHE A 165 8.31 8.77 2.32
C PHE A 165 8.12 10.24 1.90
N ASP A 166 9.16 11.06 2.17
CA ASP A 166 9.34 12.43 1.68
C ASP A 166 10.05 12.42 0.33
#